data_1a03d85a840a227899e416c9b5a0d6be
#
_entry.id   1a03d85a840a227899e416c9b5a0d6be
#
_cell.length_a   1.000
_cell.length_b   1.000
_cell.length_c   1.000
_cell.angle_alpha   90.00
_cell.angle_beta   90.00
_cell.angle_gamma   90.00
#
_symmetry.space_group_name_H-M   'P 1'
#
loop_
_entity.id
_entity.type
_entity.pdbx_description
1 polymer ?
#
loop_
_entity_poly.entity_id
_entity_poly.type
_entity_poly.pdbx_seq_one_letter_code
_entity_poly.pdbx_strand_id
1 'polypeptide(L)'
;MKALMNSCIFAMVTLAISSGCVLAQGTTSAEARPKELNITLPSVPPPVANYVDSVRVGNLLFLAGNTAARDWKYKGKVGKDLTVQEGYDTARQVGLIMLAKVRAALGSLDHVKRIVKVLGMVNSADDFGDQPKVINGFPI
;
A
#
# COMPACT_ATOMS: atom_id res chain seq x y z
N MET A 1 50.61 -54.37 46.63
CA MET A 1 51.18 -54.51 45.29
C MET A 1 50.16 -54.01 44.29
N LYS A 2 50.60 -53.00 43.48
CA LYS A 2 49.99 -52.43 42.26
C LYS A 2 48.62 -51.74 42.42
N ALA A 3 48.72 -50.43 42.55
CA ALA A 3 47.68 -49.45 42.28
C ALA A 3 47.25 -49.50 40.85
N LEU A 4 45.93 -49.39 40.60
CA LEU A 4 45.38 -49.07 39.34
C LEU A 4 44.64 -47.75 39.47
N MET A 5 45.25 -46.73 38.91
CA MET A 5 44.75 -45.38 38.87
C MET A 5 43.77 -45.26 37.71
N ASN A 6 42.49 -45.14 38.03
CA ASN A 6 41.44 -44.88 37.06
C ASN A 6 41.41 -43.38 36.78
N SER A 7 41.86 -43.04 35.59
CA SER A 7 41.75 -41.68 35.04
C SER A 7 40.35 -41.44 34.50
N CYS A 8 39.54 -40.69 35.25
CA CYS A 8 38.26 -40.18 34.75
C CYS A 8 38.51 -38.99 33.81
N ILE A 9 38.35 -39.22 32.55
CA ILE A 9 38.32 -38.14 31.52
C ILE A 9 36.95 -37.49 31.59
N PHE A 10 36.90 -36.29 32.14
CA PHE A 10 35.71 -35.44 32.10
C PHE A 10 35.62 -34.80 30.68
N ALA A 11 34.72 -35.34 29.86
CA ALA A 11 34.37 -34.73 28.58
C ALA A 11 33.44 -33.54 28.85
N MET A 12 34.00 -32.34 28.79
CA MET A 12 33.23 -31.06 28.78
C MET A 12 32.58 -30.92 27.43
N VAL A 13 31.27 -31.24 27.36
CA VAL A 13 30.43 -30.92 26.21
C VAL A 13 30.07 -29.43 26.28
N THR A 14 30.78 -28.58 25.58
CA THR A 14 30.39 -27.17 25.38
C THR A 14 29.24 -27.10 24.40
N LEU A 15 28.02 -26.93 24.95
CA LEU A 15 26.82 -26.64 24.17
C LEU A 15 26.92 -25.20 23.64
N ALA A 16 27.34 -25.04 22.40
CA ALA A 16 27.29 -23.74 21.71
C ALA A 16 25.85 -23.37 21.43
N ILE A 17 25.27 -22.50 22.27
CA ILE A 17 23.99 -21.86 21.99
C ILE A 17 24.24 -20.86 20.87
N SER A 18 24.02 -21.27 19.64
CA SER A 18 23.92 -20.35 18.51
C SER A 18 22.66 -19.51 18.70
N SER A 19 22.81 -18.34 19.29
CA SER A 19 21.76 -17.31 19.29
C SER A 19 21.49 -16.92 17.85
N GLY A 20 20.57 -17.64 17.20
CA GLY A 20 20.01 -17.24 15.92
C GLY A 20 19.40 -15.86 16.11
N CYS A 21 20.04 -14.84 15.56
CA CYS A 21 19.46 -13.52 15.43
C CYS A 21 18.23 -13.67 14.52
N VAL A 22 17.05 -13.84 15.12
CA VAL A 22 15.78 -13.72 14.41
C VAL A 22 15.75 -12.25 13.97
N LEU A 23 16.13 -12.02 12.73
CA LEU A 23 15.86 -10.73 12.06
C LEU A 23 14.35 -10.60 12.11
N ALA A 24 13.85 -9.81 13.06
CA ALA A 24 12.49 -9.33 13.04
C ALA A 24 12.28 -8.73 11.65
N GLN A 25 11.44 -9.37 10.84
CA GLN A 25 11.00 -8.79 9.58
C GLN A 25 10.32 -7.50 9.98
N GLY A 26 11.06 -6.39 9.89
CA GLY A 26 10.55 -5.07 10.16
C GLY A 26 9.31 -4.89 9.29
N THR A 27 8.17 -4.63 9.92
CA THR A 27 6.97 -4.23 9.19
C THR A 27 7.36 -3.00 8.41
N THR A 28 7.51 -3.16 7.10
CA THR A 28 7.87 -2.04 6.23
C THR A 28 6.85 -0.93 6.46
N SER A 29 7.34 0.26 6.84
CA SER A 29 6.53 1.44 7.05
C SER A 29 5.68 1.73 5.81
N ALA A 30 4.39 1.96 5.99
CA ALA A 30 3.51 2.34 4.88
C ALA A 30 3.97 3.65 4.23
N GLU A 31 4.60 4.55 5.00
CA GLU A 31 5.19 5.80 4.49
C GLU A 31 6.44 5.55 3.65
N ALA A 32 7.25 4.54 3.98
CA ALA A 32 8.45 4.20 3.23
C ALA A 32 8.15 3.41 1.94
N ARG A 33 7.04 2.66 1.93
CA ARG A 33 6.70 1.72 0.86
C ARG A 33 6.62 2.35 -0.54
N PRO A 34 6.03 3.52 -0.76
CA PRO A 34 6.06 4.17 -2.07
C PRO A 34 7.48 4.37 -2.59
N LYS A 35 8.40 4.82 -1.74
CA LYS A 35 9.82 5.04 -2.11
C LYS A 35 10.51 3.73 -2.51
N GLU A 36 10.30 2.66 -1.77
CA GLU A 36 10.86 1.33 -2.08
C GLU A 36 10.37 0.80 -3.43
N LEU A 37 9.12 1.12 -3.79
CA LEU A 37 8.51 0.77 -5.07
C LEU A 37 8.81 1.77 -6.19
N ASN A 38 9.69 2.76 -5.96
CA ASN A 38 9.98 3.86 -6.88
C ASN A 38 8.72 4.64 -7.29
N ILE A 39 7.75 4.76 -6.37
CA ILE A 39 6.52 5.51 -6.57
C ILE A 39 6.66 6.89 -5.93
N THR A 40 6.51 7.92 -6.74
CA THR A 40 6.36 9.30 -6.26
C THR A 40 4.89 9.63 -6.13
N LEU A 41 4.43 9.93 -4.91
CA LEU A 41 3.07 10.40 -4.72
C LEU A 41 2.93 11.82 -5.29
N PRO A 42 1.87 12.10 -6.07
CA PRO A 42 1.66 13.42 -6.64
C PRO A 42 1.40 14.46 -5.55
N SER A 43 1.54 15.74 -5.90
CA SER A 43 1.04 16.84 -5.07
C SER A 43 -0.48 16.75 -4.99
N VAL A 44 -1.03 17.11 -3.82
CA VAL A 44 -2.48 17.19 -3.64
C VAL A 44 -2.99 18.46 -4.31
N PRO A 45 -3.83 18.38 -5.35
CA PRO A 45 -4.40 19.56 -5.96
C PRO A 45 -5.41 20.19 -4.99
N PRO A 46 -5.56 21.52 -4.98
CA PRO A 46 -6.59 22.16 -4.17
C PRO A 46 -7.99 21.73 -4.64
N PRO A 47 -8.99 21.71 -3.73
CA PRO A 47 -10.38 21.47 -4.10
C PRO A 47 -10.84 22.45 -5.19
N VAL A 48 -11.57 21.93 -6.18
CA VAL A 48 -12.08 22.75 -7.30
C VAL A 48 -13.47 23.36 -7.02
N ALA A 49 -14.05 23.08 -5.85
CA ALA A 49 -15.37 23.55 -5.44
C ALA A 49 -15.46 23.65 -3.90
N ASN A 50 -16.62 24.01 -3.38
CA ASN A 50 -16.87 24.15 -1.94
C ASN A 50 -17.00 22.80 -1.24
N TYR A 51 -15.91 22.02 -1.18
CA TYR A 51 -15.80 20.81 -0.37
C TYR A 51 -14.39 20.70 0.22
N VAL A 52 -14.25 19.87 1.24
CA VAL A 52 -12.96 19.53 1.84
C VAL A 52 -12.49 18.15 1.33
N ASP A 53 -11.20 17.97 1.21
CA ASP A 53 -10.61 16.70 0.73
C ASP A 53 -10.87 15.53 1.66
N SER A 54 -11.03 15.79 2.96
CA SER A 54 -11.28 14.75 3.94
C SER A 54 -11.98 15.29 5.18
N VAL A 55 -12.72 14.39 5.86
CA VAL A 55 -13.31 14.63 7.18
C VAL A 55 -12.94 13.47 8.09
N ARG A 56 -12.43 13.76 9.27
CA ARG A 56 -12.13 12.75 10.29
C ARG A 56 -13.23 12.71 11.34
N VAL A 57 -13.75 11.50 11.60
CA VAL A 57 -14.74 11.23 12.66
C VAL A 57 -14.18 10.11 13.53
N GLY A 58 -13.73 10.46 14.73
CA GLY A 58 -13.03 9.51 15.60
C GLY A 58 -11.80 8.89 14.91
N ASN A 59 -11.83 7.59 14.71
CA ASN A 59 -10.76 6.84 14.03
C ASN A 59 -11.03 6.56 12.54
N LEU A 60 -12.09 7.13 11.97
CA LEU A 60 -12.40 7.02 10.56
C LEU A 60 -12.03 8.29 9.82
N LEU A 61 -11.37 8.15 8.68
CA LEU A 61 -11.10 9.21 7.73
C LEU A 61 -11.95 8.97 6.49
N PHE A 62 -12.85 9.90 6.20
CA PHE A 62 -13.65 9.93 4.98
C PHE A 62 -12.99 10.85 3.98
N LEU A 63 -12.76 10.37 2.77
CA LEU A 63 -12.18 11.15 1.69
C LEU A 63 -13.26 11.57 0.69
N ALA A 64 -13.15 12.77 0.18
CA ALA A 64 -13.91 13.18 -1.01
C ALA A 64 -13.50 12.33 -2.21
N GLY A 65 -14.45 12.07 -3.11
CA GLY A 65 -14.17 11.37 -4.36
C GLY A 65 -13.12 12.09 -5.20
N ASN A 66 -12.41 11.33 -6.04
CA ASN A 66 -11.43 11.89 -6.96
C ASN A 66 -11.55 11.23 -8.33
N THR A 67 -11.20 11.97 -9.37
CA THR A 67 -11.02 11.48 -10.72
C THR A 67 -9.56 11.58 -11.11
N ALA A 68 -9.19 11.05 -12.28
CA ALA A 68 -7.88 11.29 -12.84
C ALA A 68 -7.61 12.79 -13.03
N ALA A 69 -6.34 13.18 -13.01
CA ALA A 69 -5.94 14.56 -13.23
C ALA A 69 -6.52 15.09 -14.57
N ARG A 70 -6.83 16.40 -14.61
CA ARG A 70 -7.45 17.02 -15.79
C ARG A 70 -6.62 16.86 -17.05
N ASP A 71 -5.32 16.84 -16.95
CA ASP A 71 -4.34 16.64 -18.01
C ASP A 71 -3.96 15.18 -18.24
N TRP A 72 -4.64 14.24 -17.54
CA TRP A 72 -4.40 12.81 -17.73
C TRP A 72 -4.67 12.40 -19.18
N LYS A 73 -3.77 11.59 -19.73
CA LYS A 73 -3.75 11.24 -21.16
C LYS A 73 -4.94 10.40 -21.62
N TYR A 74 -5.54 9.59 -20.74
CA TYR A 74 -6.64 8.71 -21.07
C TYR A 74 -7.99 9.35 -20.72
N LYS A 75 -8.83 9.57 -21.73
CA LYS A 75 -10.16 10.19 -21.59
C LYS A 75 -11.15 9.45 -22.47
N GLY A 76 -12.31 9.11 -21.90
CA GLY A 76 -13.37 8.40 -22.64
C GLY A 76 -14.00 7.31 -21.82
N LYS A 77 -14.67 6.38 -22.51
CA LYS A 77 -15.33 5.21 -21.94
C LYS A 77 -14.46 3.96 -22.14
N VAL A 78 -14.21 3.23 -21.06
CA VAL A 78 -13.53 1.92 -21.16
C VAL A 78 -14.43 0.93 -21.92
N GLY A 79 -13.85 0.17 -22.80
CA GLY A 79 -14.59 -0.74 -23.69
C GLY A 79 -15.08 -0.10 -24.99
N LYS A 80 -14.97 1.24 -25.12
CA LYS A 80 -15.28 1.96 -26.36
C LYS A 80 -14.06 2.78 -26.83
N ASP A 81 -13.66 3.74 -26.02
CA ASP A 81 -12.61 4.71 -26.36
C ASP A 81 -11.26 4.28 -25.76
N LEU A 82 -11.31 3.51 -24.69
CA LEU A 82 -10.16 3.06 -23.91
C LEU A 82 -10.16 1.55 -23.72
N THR A 83 -8.98 0.99 -23.68
CA THR A 83 -8.73 -0.39 -23.28
C THR A 83 -8.89 -0.60 -21.77
N VAL A 84 -9.02 -1.84 -21.33
CA VAL A 84 -9.01 -2.21 -19.91
C VAL A 84 -7.70 -1.77 -19.24
N GLN A 85 -6.56 -1.90 -19.93
CA GLN A 85 -5.26 -1.50 -19.37
C GLN A 85 -5.16 0.02 -19.16
N GLU A 86 -5.66 0.81 -20.08
CA GLU A 86 -5.70 2.28 -19.93
C GLU A 86 -6.64 2.71 -18.80
N GLY A 87 -7.74 1.99 -18.61
CA GLY A 87 -8.61 2.13 -17.44
C GLY A 87 -7.91 1.77 -16.15
N TYR A 88 -7.17 0.65 -16.12
CA TYR A 88 -6.36 0.20 -14.99
C TYR A 88 -5.29 1.26 -14.60
N ASP A 89 -4.56 1.77 -15.59
CA ASP A 89 -3.55 2.81 -15.36
C ASP A 89 -4.17 4.09 -14.81
N THR A 90 -5.38 4.41 -15.26
CA THR A 90 -6.17 5.55 -14.75
C THR A 90 -6.59 5.33 -13.30
N ALA A 91 -7.09 4.14 -12.96
CA ALA A 91 -7.44 3.80 -11.59
C ALA A 91 -6.22 3.85 -10.66
N ARG A 92 -5.04 3.39 -11.13
CA ARG A 92 -3.78 3.50 -10.41
C ARG A 92 -3.40 4.95 -10.13
N GLN A 93 -3.51 5.82 -11.12
CA GLN A 93 -3.21 7.25 -10.96
C GLN A 93 -4.14 7.91 -9.94
N VAL A 94 -5.44 7.61 -9.98
CA VAL A 94 -6.42 8.09 -9.00
C VAL A 94 -6.05 7.61 -7.58
N GLY A 95 -5.67 6.33 -7.44
CA GLY A 95 -5.27 5.77 -6.16
C GLY A 95 -4.04 6.46 -5.56
N LEU A 96 -3.05 6.80 -6.38
CA LEU A 96 -1.87 7.55 -5.91
C LEU A 96 -2.23 8.95 -5.42
N ILE A 97 -3.18 9.64 -6.07
CA ILE A 97 -3.71 10.93 -5.60
C ILE A 97 -4.42 10.74 -4.26
N MET A 98 -5.23 9.68 -4.12
CA MET A 98 -5.94 9.39 -2.87
C MET A 98 -4.97 9.10 -1.73
N LEU A 99 -3.89 8.33 -1.96
CA LEU A 99 -2.83 8.13 -0.96
C LEU A 99 -2.13 9.44 -0.57
N ALA A 100 -1.87 10.32 -1.53
CA ALA A 100 -1.32 11.64 -1.23
C ALA A 100 -2.26 12.48 -0.33
N LYS A 101 -3.58 12.43 -0.57
CA LYS A 101 -4.60 13.09 0.26
C LYS A 101 -4.65 12.48 1.67
N VAL A 102 -4.57 11.16 1.81
CA VAL A 102 -4.49 10.49 3.12
C VAL A 102 -3.26 10.97 3.88
N ARG A 103 -2.09 10.98 3.22
CA ARG A 103 -0.85 11.46 3.82
C ARG A 103 -0.95 12.92 4.27
N ALA A 104 -1.52 13.79 3.44
CA ALA A 104 -1.73 15.20 3.77
C ALA A 104 -2.66 15.38 4.99
N ALA A 105 -3.73 14.57 5.08
CA ALA A 105 -4.70 14.63 6.19
C ALA A 105 -4.16 14.08 7.51
N LEU A 106 -3.29 13.07 7.47
CA LEU A 106 -2.80 12.36 8.66
C LEU A 106 -1.35 12.69 9.02
N GLY A 107 -0.61 13.37 8.15
CA GLY A 107 0.82 13.66 8.28
C GLY A 107 1.73 12.49 7.87
N SER A 108 1.26 11.25 7.94
CA SER A 108 1.98 10.04 7.50
C SER A 108 1.01 8.93 7.14
N LEU A 109 1.37 8.07 6.17
CA LEU A 109 0.64 6.85 5.83
C LEU A 109 0.73 5.79 6.95
N ASP A 110 1.73 5.87 7.83
CA ASP A 110 1.88 4.96 8.98
C ASP A 110 0.74 5.09 10.01
N HIS A 111 -0.01 6.18 9.98
CA HIS A 111 -1.20 6.36 10.81
C HIS A 111 -2.42 5.59 10.29
N VAL A 112 -2.33 5.00 9.08
CA VAL A 112 -3.40 4.17 8.51
C VAL A 112 -3.25 2.74 9.01
N LYS A 113 -4.21 2.26 9.77
CA LYS A 113 -4.24 0.85 10.20
C LYS A 113 -4.77 -0.08 9.12
N ARG A 114 -5.78 0.36 8.38
CA ARG A 114 -6.36 -0.39 7.26
C ARG A 114 -7.30 0.48 6.43
N ILE A 115 -7.48 0.11 5.19
CA ILE A 115 -8.56 0.62 4.34
C ILE A 115 -9.86 -0.12 4.71
N VAL A 116 -10.91 0.62 5.04
CA VAL A 116 -12.20 0.05 5.45
C VAL A 116 -13.09 -0.20 4.24
N LYS A 117 -13.11 0.75 3.30
CA LYS A 117 -13.96 0.68 2.10
C LYS A 117 -13.35 1.53 0.98
N VAL A 118 -13.42 1.00 -0.24
CA VAL A 118 -13.21 1.75 -1.47
C VAL A 118 -14.46 1.64 -2.33
N LEU A 119 -14.94 2.76 -2.84
CA LEU A 119 -15.97 2.81 -3.87
C LEU A 119 -15.31 3.27 -5.17
N GLY A 120 -15.22 2.36 -6.14
CA GLY A 120 -14.71 2.63 -7.46
C GLY A 120 -15.86 2.72 -8.47
N MET A 121 -15.83 3.74 -9.32
CA MET A 121 -16.76 3.89 -10.44
C MET A 121 -15.97 3.96 -11.73
N VAL A 122 -16.39 3.21 -12.74
CA VAL A 122 -15.76 3.16 -14.06
C VAL A 122 -16.71 3.77 -15.09
N ASN A 123 -16.25 4.79 -15.80
CA ASN A 123 -16.94 5.27 -16.99
C ASN A 123 -16.67 4.27 -18.12
N SER A 124 -17.68 3.48 -18.50
CA SER A 124 -17.54 2.40 -19.47
C SER A 124 -18.62 2.43 -20.56
N ALA A 125 -18.40 1.66 -21.61
CA ALA A 125 -19.46 1.33 -22.58
C ALA A 125 -20.59 0.55 -21.90
N ASP A 126 -21.77 0.55 -22.50
CA ASP A 126 -22.97 -0.02 -21.88
C ASP A 126 -22.92 -1.56 -21.78
N ASP A 127 -22.19 -2.21 -22.67
CA ASP A 127 -21.96 -3.66 -22.72
C ASP A 127 -20.66 -4.10 -22.02
N PHE A 128 -19.95 -3.18 -21.38
CA PHE A 128 -18.68 -3.48 -20.70
C PHE A 128 -18.92 -4.14 -19.34
N GLY A 129 -18.36 -5.33 -19.12
CA GLY A 129 -18.54 -6.13 -17.91
C GLY A 129 -17.27 -6.30 -17.04
N ASP A 130 -16.14 -5.74 -17.45
CA ASP A 130 -14.83 -5.96 -16.81
C ASP A 130 -14.40 -4.83 -15.83
N GLN A 131 -15.35 -4.10 -15.23
CA GLN A 131 -15.07 -3.04 -14.27
C GLN A 131 -14.12 -3.47 -13.13
N PRO A 132 -14.21 -4.70 -12.57
CA PRO A 132 -13.26 -5.15 -11.55
C PRO A 132 -11.82 -5.15 -12.04
N LYS A 133 -11.57 -5.52 -13.31
CA LYS A 133 -10.21 -5.52 -13.88
C LYS A 133 -9.63 -4.10 -13.94
N VAL A 134 -10.47 -3.10 -14.19
CA VAL A 134 -10.08 -1.68 -14.16
C VAL A 134 -9.75 -1.24 -12.74
N ILE A 135 -10.64 -1.52 -11.78
CA ILE A 135 -10.48 -1.10 -10.38
C ILE A 135 -9.28 -1.77 -9.71
N ASN A 136 -8.86 -2.95 -10.13
CA ASN A 136 -7.64 -3.60 -9.66
C ASN A 136 -6.36 -2.75 -9.87
N GLY A 137 -6.41 -1.72 -10.69
CA GLY A 137 -5.36 -0.70 -10.78
C GLY A 137 -5.23 0.18 -9.55
N PHE A 138 -6.30 0.32 -8.75
CA PHE A 138 -6.27 1.12 -7.53
C PHE A 138 -5.40 0.41 -6.47
N PRO A 139 -4.31 1.03 -5.98
CA PRO A 139 -3.42 0.42 -5.00
C PRO A 139 -4.12 0.37 -3.62
N ILE A 140 -4.24 -0.81 -3.07
CA ILE A 140 -4.79 -1.05 -1.71
C ILE A 140 -3.71 -1.69 -0.86
#